data_8ccb9f95e95d28e4f973f7570965950a
#
_entry.id   8ccb9f95e95d28e4f973f7570965950a
#
_cell.length_a   1.000
_cell.length_b   1.000
_cell.length_c   1.000
_cell.angle_alpha   90.00
_cell.angle_beta   90.00
_cell.angle_gamma   90.00
#
_symmetry.space_group_name_H-M   'P 1'
#
loop_
_entity.id
_entity.type
_entity.pdbx_description
1 polymer ?
#
loop_
_entity_poly.entity_id
_entity_poly.type
_entity_poly.pdbx_seq_one_letter_code
_entity_poly.pdbx_strand_id
1 'polypeptide(L)'
;YERINDISHDLDIKSFFERKTGELSSGQKNRVSLAKSLINKPEILLLDEPTASLDPDIGDFIRSYIQEYKTKNKITVLLASHNMNEVERLCDSVIMMKKGKIIDSGTCKELINKHGRNNLEETFLKLARSKDEF
;
A
#
# COMPACT_ATOMS: atom_id res chain seq x y z
N TYR A 1 -17.02 1.75 -20.53
CA TYR A 1 -17.85 2.58 -19.63
C TYR A 1 -18.29 1.81 -18.38
N GLU A 2 -18.72 0.55 -18.47
CA GLU A 2 -19.16 -0.28 -17.34
C GLU A 2 -18.08 -0.34 -16.23
N ARG A 3 -16.83 -0.68 -16.57
CA ARG A 3 -15.73 -0.77 -15.61
C ARG A 3 -15.40 0.55 -14.90
N ILE A 4 -15.52 1.67 -15.60
CA ILE A 4 -15.35 2.99 -14.96
C ILE A 4 -16.42 3.20 -13.91
N ASN A 5 -17.65 2.81 -14.22
CA ASN A 5 -18.77 2.92 -13.30
C ASN A 5 -18.58 2.03 -12.06
N ASP A 6 -18.12 0.78 -12.24
CA ASP A 6 -17.86 -0.16 -11.15
C ASP A 6 -16.78 0.37 -10.21
N ILE A 7 -15.60 0.68 -10.74
CA ILE A 7 -14.48 1.22 -9.94
C ILE A 7 -14.86 2.54 -9.27
N SER A 8 -15.66 3.38 -9.96
CA SER A 8 -16.10 4.65 -9.42
C SER A 8 -17.09 4.51 -8.28
N HIS A 9 -17.93 3.48 -8.36
CA HIS A 9 -18.83 3.11 -7.26
C HIS A 9 -18.02 2.54 -6.08
N ASP A 10 -17.15 1.58 -6.36
CA ASP A 10 -16.36 0.89 -5.33
C ASP A 10 -15.44 1.84 -4.55
N LEU A 11 -14.87 2.85 -5.21
CA LEU A 11 -13.99 3.85 -4.60
C LEU A 11 -14.71 5.13 -4.19
N ASP A 12 -16.04 5.17 -4.30
CA ASP A 12 -16.87 6.34 -3.94
C ASP A 12 -16.33 7.65 -4.55
N ILE A 13 -16.08 7.66 -5.87
CA ILE A 13 -15.54 8.82 -6.57
C ILE A 13 -16.54 9.52 -7.50
N LYS A 14 -17.75 8.98 -7.68
CA LYS A 14 -18.77 9.56 -8.57
C LYS A 14 -19.14 10.99 -8.22
N SER A 15 -19.18 11.29 -6.92
CA SER A 15 -19.63 12.60 -6.39
C SER A 15 -18.70 13.76 -6.76
N PHE A 16 -17.50 13.48 -7.28
CA PHE A 16 -16.53 14.51 -7.64
C PHE A 16 -15.95 14.39 -9.05
N PHE A 17 -16.62 13.66 -9.94
CA PHE A 17 -16.21 13.55 -11.34
C PHE A 17 -16.12 14.89 -12.09
N GLU A 18 -17.04 15.79 -11.78
CA GLU A 18 -17.10 17.11 -12.40
C GLU A 18 -16.14 18.14 -11.75
N ARG A 19 -15.46 17.75 -10.67
CA ARG A 19 -14.52 18.65 -9.98
C ARG A 19 -13.14 18.61 -10.64
N LYS A 20 -12.49 19.77 -10.70
CA LYS A 20 -11.10 19.85 -11.12
C LYS A 20 -10.21 19.14 -10.08
N THR A 21 -9.18 18.46 -10.55
CA THR A 21 -8.26 17.71 -9.66
C THR A 21 -7.64 18.59 -8.56
N GLY A 22 -7.44 19.88 -8.86
CA GLY A 22 -6.91 20.86 -7.86
C GLY A 22 -7.85 21.10 -6.67
N GLU A 23 -9.15 20.89 -6.86
CA GLU A 23 -10.20 21.12 -5.85
C GLU A 23 -10.45 19.90 -4.95
N LEU A 24 -9.81 18.78 -5.25
CA LEU A 24 -9.96 17.53 -4.50
C LEU A 24 -9.09 17.52 -3.25
N SER A 25 -9.62 16.96 -2.15
CA SER A 25 -8.82 16.65 -0.95
C SER A 25 -7.75 15.59 -1.26
N SER A 26 -6.76 15.43 -0.37
CA SER A 26 -5.73 14.39 -0.50
C SER A 26 -6.34 12.99 -0.62
N GLY A 27 -7.32 12.65 0.22
CA GLY A 27 -8.01 11.37 0.17
C GLY A 27 -8.80 11.16 -1.14
N GLN A 28 -9.46 12.21 -1.65
CA GLN A 28 -10.16 12.15 -2.94
C GLN A 28 -9.18 11.97 -4.11
N LYS A 29 -8.05 12.70 -4.11
CA LYS A 29 -6.98 12.53 -5.11
C LYS A 29 -6.43 11.12 -5.10
N ASN A 30 -6.22 10.56 -3.92
CA ASN A 30 -5.69 9.20 -3.76
C ASN A 30 -6.66 8.16 -4.33
N ARG A 31 -7.96 8.25 -4.00
CA ARG A 31 -9.00 7.37 -4.58
C ARG A 31 -9.08 7.47 -6.10
N VAL A 32 -9.00 8.66 -6.66
CA VAL A 32 -8.97 8.86 -8.13
C VAL A 32 -7.70 8.27 -8.74
N SER A 33 -6.55 8.46 -8.10
CA SER A 33 -5.28 7.89 -8.57
C SER A 33 -5.31 6.35 -8.59
N LEU A 34 -5.82 5.75 -7.51
CA LEU A 34 -6.03 4.30 -7.44
C LEU A 34 -7.00 3.82 -8.51
N ALA A 35 -8.13 4.49 -8.68
CA ALA A 35 -9.10 4.16 -9.73
C ALA A 35 -8.45 4.14 -11.13
N LYS A 36 -7.67 5.17 -11.44
CA LYS A 36 -6.95 5.27 -12.73
C LYS A 36 -5.99 4.11 -12.94
N SER A 37 -5.27 3.69 -11.92
CA SER A 37 -4.31 2.57 -12.00
C SER A 37 -5.00 1.22 -12.26
N LEU A 38 -6.29 1.11 -11.90
CA LEU A 38 -7.06 -0.14 -12.02
C LEU A 38 -7.91 -0.26 -13.28
N ILE A 39 -8.10 0.83 -14.03
CA ILE A 39 -8.98 0.85 -15.22
C ILE A 39 -8.59 -0.22 -16.25
N ASN A 40 -7.30 -0.40 -16.49
CA ASN A 40 -6.78 -1.30 -17.53
C ASN A 40 -6.58 -2.75 -17.06
N LYS A 41 -7.15 -3.15 -15.93
CA LYS A 41 -6.99 -4.50 -15.35
C LYS A 41 -5.52 -4.93 -15.28
N PRO A 42 -4.69 -4.20 -14.53
CA PRO A 42 -3.27 -4.53 -14.45
C PRO A 42 -3.05 -5.91 -13.83
N GLU A 43 -2.06 -6.65 -14.31
CA GLU A 43 -1.56 -7.86 -13.66
C GLU A 43 -0.61 -7.53 -12.51
N ILE A 44 0.05 -6.37 -12.59
CA ILE A 44 0.96 -5.85 -11.59
C ILE A 44 0.54 -4.43 -11.23
N LEU A 45 0.35 -4.17 -9.94
CA LEU A 45 0.02 -2.86 -9.39
C LEU A 45 1.20 -2.34 -8.55
N LEU A 46 1.71 -1.17 -8.92
CA LEU A 46 2.79 -0.51 -8.19
C LEU A 46 2.19 0.61 -7.34
N LEU A 47 2.42 0.55 -6.03
CA LEU A 47 1.90 1.50 -5.06
C LEU A 47 3.06 2.09 -4.24
N ASP A 48 3.15 3.40 -4.24
CA ASP A 48 4.11 4.15 -3.43
C ASP A 48 3.36 4.98 -2.39
N GLU A 49 3.50 4.60 -1.12
CA GLU A 49 2.85 5.25 0.03
C GLU A 49 1.34 5.49 -0.16
N PRO A 50 0.54 4.48 -0.54
CA PRO A 50 -0.85 4.68 -1.00
C PRO A 50 -1.79 5.23 0.07
N THR A 51 -1.44 5.13 1.36
CA THR A 51 -2.26 5.67 2.45
C THR A 51 -1.55 6.75 3.27
N ALA A 52 -0.40 7.24 2.81
CA ALA A 52 0.32 8.30 3.51
C ALA A 52 -0.51 9.60 3.57
N SER A 53 -0.48 10.25 4.73
CA SER A 53 -1.18 11.53 4.97
C SER A 53 -2.71 11.48 4.78
N LEU A 54 -3.31 10.29 4.84
CA LEU A 54 -4.76 10.11 4.84
C LEU A 54 -5.29 10.00 6.26
N ASP A 55 -6.54 10.46 6.45
CA ASP A 55 -7.27 10.19 7.67
C ASP A 55 -7.39 8.67 7.89
N PRO A 56 -7.41 8.20 9.16
CA PRO A 56 -7.43 6.77 9.48
C PRO A 56 -8.54 5.99 8.76
N ASP A 57 -9.75 6.54 8.68
CA ASP A 57 -10.90 5.90 8.04
C ASP A 57 -10.70 5.74 6.52
N ILE A 58 -10.18 6.79 5.86
CA ILE A 58 -9.88 6.75 4.42
C ILE A 58 -8.72 5.79 4.16
N GLY A 59 -7.69 5.81 5.00
CA GLY A 59 -6.57 4.89 4.91
C GLY A 59 -7.01 3.42 5.06
N ASP A 60 -7.89 3.14 6.01
CA ASP A 60 -8.44 1.79 6.22
C ASP A 60 -9.29 1.34 5.03
N PHE A 61 -10.14 2.21 4.53
CA PHE A 61 -10.94 1.95 3.32
C PHE A 61 -10.05 1.59 2.12
N ILE A 62 -8.99 2.37 1.85
CA ILE A 62 -8.05 2.12 0.74
C ILE A 62 -7.33 0.78 0.91
N ARG A 63 -6.83 0.48 2.12
CA ARG A 63 -6.19 -0.82 2.41
C ARG A 63 -7.13 -2.00 2.19
N SER A 64 -8.37 -1.91 2.69
CA SER A 64 -9.39 -2.93 2.49
C SER A 64 -9.66 -3.16 1.00
N TYR A 65 -9.84 -2.08 0.26
CA TYR A 65 -10.11 -2.16 -1.17
C TYR A 65 -8.94 -2.81 -1.95
N ILE A 66 -7.69 -2.41 -1.66
CA ILE A 66 -6.50 -3.02 -2.29
C ILE A 66 -6.42 -4.52 -1.99
N GLN A 67 -6.67 -4.92 -0.74
CA GLN A 67 -6.65 -6.32 -0.33
C GLN A 67 -7.70 -7.16 -1.06
N GLU A 68 -8.94 -6.67 -1.13
CA GLU A 68 -10.03 -7.33 -1.83
C GLU A 68 -9.77 -7.42 -3.33
N TYR A 69 -9.31 -6.31 -3.94
CA TYR A 69 -9.01 -6.26 -5.35
C TYR A 69 -7.88 -7.23 -5.74
N LYS A 70 -6.78 -7.25 -4.95
CA LYS A 70 -5.66 -8.18 -5.09
C LYS A 70 -6.16 -9.64 -5.11
N THR A 71 -6.97 -10.00 -4.12
CA THR A 71 -7.46 -11.37 -3.95
C THR A 71 -8.43 -11.76 -5.06
N LYS A 72 -9.41 -10.91 -5.36
CA LYS A 72 -10.45 -11.15 -6.36
C LYS A 72 -9.88 -11.29 -7.78
N ASN A 73 -8.91 -10.45 -8.12
CA ASN A 73 -8.35 -10.38 -9.48
C ASN A 73 -7.03 -11.15 -9.62
N LYS A 74 -6.50 -11.72 -8.54
CA LYS A 74 -5.23 -12.49 -8.51
C LYS A 74 -4.06 -11.71 -9.09
N ILE A 75 -3.97 -10.43 -8.79
CA ILE A 75 -2.89 -9.54 -9.26
C ILE A 75 -1.70 -9.56 -8.29
N THR A 76 -0.53 -9.19 -8.80
CA THR A 76 0.65 -8.93 -7.99
C THR A 76 0.67 -7.46 -7.58
N VAL A 77 0.88 -7.18 -6.29
CA VAL A 77 1.03 -5.81 -5.78
C VAL A 77 2.46 -5.63 -5.27
N LEU A 78 3.17 -4.64 -5.81
CA LEU A 78 4.43 -4.15 -5.26
C LEU A 78 4.15 -2.86 -4.51
N LEU A 79 4.31 -2.91 -3.19
CA LEU A 79 4.04 -1.81 -2.28
C LEU A 79 5.34 -1.26 -1.71
N ALA A 80 5.57 0.04 -1.85
CA ALA A 80 6.55 0.77 -1.06
C ALA A 80 5.82 1.51 0.06
N SER A 81 6.17 1.25 1.31
CA SER A 81 5.56 1.92 2.46
C SER A 81 6.52 1.92 3.67
N HIS A 82 6.44 2.96 4.48
CA HIS A 82 7.08 3.02 5.79
C HIS A 82 6.08 2.73 6.94
N ASN A 83 4.81 2.51 6.62
CA ASN A 83 3.79 2.11 7.58
C ASN A 83 3.78 0.58 7.74
N MET A 84 4.37 0.09 8.81
CA MET A 84 4.50 -1.36 9.04
C MET A 84 3.15 -2.07 9.19
N ASN A 85 2.12 -1.42 9.73
CA ASN A 85 0.77 -1.99 9.81
C ASN A 85 0.17 -2.20 8.41
N GLU A 86 0.44 -1.29 7.47
CA GLU A 86 0.03 -1.43 6.08
C GLU A 86 0.75 -2.60 5.41
N VAL A 87 2.07 -2.71 5.64
CA VAL A 87 2.91 -3.80 5.12
C VAL A 87 2.43 -5.15 5.66
N GLU A 88 2.22 -5.28 6.97
CA GLU A 88 1.73 -6.52 7.58
C GLU A 88 0.36 -6.95 7.04
N ARG A 89 -0.49 -5.99 6.70
CA ARG A 89 -1.85 -6.27 6.20
C ARG A 89 -1.90 -6.64 4.73
N LEU A 90 -1.08 -5.99 3.89
CA LEU A 90 -1.19 -6.10 2.43
C LEU A 90 -0.16 -7.03 1.79
N CYS A 91 0.99 -7.27 2.45
CA CYS A 91 2.12 -7.95 1.86
C CYS A 91 2.25 -9.40 2.35
N ASP A 92 2.49 -10.31 1.40
CA ASP A 92 2.79 -11.72 1.69
C ASP A 92 4.28 -11.89 2.01
N SER A 93 5.13 -11.05 1.41
CA SER A 93 6.58 -10.99 1.66
C SER A 93 7.08 -9.56 1.68
N VAL A 94 8.16 -9.33 2.37
CA VAL A 94 8.77 -8.02 2.61
C VAL A 94 10.23 -8.03 2.22
N ILE A 95 10.68 -6.97 1.58
CA ILE A 95 12.10 -6.68 1.32
C ILE A 95 12.45 -5.42 2.10
N MET A 96 13.35 -5.53 3.06
CA MET A 96 13.83 -4.38 3.83
C MET A 96 15.06 -3.79 3.17
N MET A 97 15.03 -2.48 2.93
CA MET A 97 16.11 -1.76 2.25
C MET A 97 16.70 -0.66 3.14
N LYS A 98 18.00 -0.46 3.03
CA LYS A 98 18.74 0.63 3.69
C LYS A 98 19.84 1.13 2.77
N LYS A 99 19.91 2.44 2.54
CA LYS A 99 20.92 3.08 1.66
C LYS A 99 21.05 2.41 0.28
N GLY A 100 19.90 2.03 -0.32
CA GLY A 100 19.88 1.39 -1.64
C GLY A 100 20.27 -0.09 -1.67
N LYS A 101 20.52 -0.71 -0.53
CA LYS A 101 20.85 -2.14 -0.42
C LYS A 101 19.74 -2.90 0.27
N ILE A 102 19.50 -4.14 -0.16
CA ILE A 102 18.63 -5.08 0.55
C ILE A 102 19.38 -5.56 1.79
N ILE A 103 18.79 -5.34 2.97
CA ILE A 103 19.37 -5.74 4.24
C ILE A 103 18.72 -7.01 4.81
N ASP A 104 17.48 -7.28 4.47
CA ASP A 104 16.78 -8.51 4.80
C ASP A 104 15.55 -8.71 3.93
N SER A 105 15.03 -9.95 3.88
CA SER A 105 13.79 -10.29 3.17
C SER A 105 13.15 -11.55 3.73
N GLY A 106 11.83 -11.64 3.61
CA GLY A 106 11.06 -12.79 4.08
C GLY A 106 9.60 -12.41 4.35
N THR A 107 8.83 -13.31 4.90
CA THR A 107 7.50 -13.00 5.42
C THR A 107 7.61 -12.15 6.70
N CYS A 108 6.55 -11.42 7.05
CA CYS A 108 6.53 -10.63 8.30
C CYS A 108 6.89 -11.50 9.52
N LYS A 109 6.34 -12.72 9.61
CA LYS A 109 6.61 -13.66 10.72
C LYS A 109 8.07 -14.11 10.77
N GLU A 110 8.65 -14.45 9.63
CA GLU A 110 10.07 -14.85 9.55
C GLU A 110 10.99 -13.73 10.00
N LEU A 111 10.75 -12.50 9.54
CA LEU A 111 11.55 -11.33 9.92
C LEU A 111 11.42 -11.00 11.41
N ILE A 112 10.22 -11.01 11.97
CA ILE A 112 9.97 -10.78 13.38
C ILE A 112 10.72 -11.82 14.23
N ASN A 113 10.58 -13.11 13.91
CA ASN A 113 11.23 -14.21 14.64
C ASN A 113 12.75 -14.15 14.51
N LYS A 114 13.28 -13.95 13.31
CA LYS A 114 14.73 -13.85 13.03
C LYS A 114 15.41 -12.77 13.87
N HIS A 115 14.73 -11.64 14.05
CA HIS A 115 15.29 -10.52 14.80
C HIS A 115 14.90 -10.49 16.28
N GLY A 116 14.10 -11.46 16.76
CA GLY A 116 13.65 -11.58 18.14
C GLY A 116 12.87 -10.34 18.59
N ARG A 117 11.89 -9.92 17.78
CA ARG A 117 11.03 -8.77 18.04
C ARG A 117 9.56 -9.18 18.17
N ASN A 118 8.71 -8.25 18.65
CA ASN A 118 7.29 -8.53 18.84
C ASN A 118 6.45 -8.22 17.60
N ASN A 119 6.93 -7.31 16.75
CA ASN A 119 6.24 -6.85 15.54
C ASN A 119 7.23 -6.38 14.48
N LEU A 120 6.70 -6.10 13.29
CA LEU A 120 7.51 -5.67 12.15
C LEU A 120 8.10 -4.27 12.35
N GLU A 121 7.41 -3.37 13.06
CA GLU A 121 7.91 -2.03 13.34
C GLU A 121 9.17 -2.06 14.22
N GLU A 122 9.17 -2.85 15.29
CA GLU A 122 10.38 -3.05 16.12
C GLU A 122 11.52 -3.67 15.32
N THR A 123 11.20 -4.61 14.43
CA THR A 123 12.18 -5.24 13.53
C THR A 123 12.80 -4.20 12.60
N PHE A 124 11.97 -3.39 11.95
CA PHE A 124 12.42 -2.31 11.07
C PHE A 124 13.30 -1.30 11.82
N LEU A 125 12.87 -0.83 12.99
CA LEU A 125 13.63 0.12 13.81
C LEU A 125 14.99 -0.44 14.24
N LYS A 126 15.06 -1.73 14.58
CA LYS A 126 16.34 -2.41 14.91
C LYS A 126 17.29 -2.37 13.71
N LEU A 127 16.81 -2.76 12.53
CA LEU A 127 17.63 -2.79 11.32
C LEU A 127 18.01 -1.38 10.85
N ALA A 128 17.10 -0.42 10.94
CA ALA A 128 17.37 0.98 10.57
C ALA A 128 18.46 1.61 11.44
N ARG A 129 18.49 1.26 12.74
CA ARG A 129 19.45 1.81 13.73
C ARG A 129 20.74 1.03 13.85
N SER A 130 20.82 -0.18 13.32
CA SER A 130 22.07 -0.95 13.31
C SER A 130 23.16 -0.14 12.60
N LYS A 131 24.35 -0.03 13.22
CA LYS A 131 25.52 0.58 12.57
C LYS A 131 25.83 -0.24 11.31
N ASP A 132 26.24 0.43 10.24
CA ASP A 132 26.55 -0.21 8.97
C ASP A 132 27.72 -1.20 9.14
N GLU A 133 27.41 -2.45 9.37
CA GLU A 133 28.36 -3.58 9.31
C GLU A 133 28.13 -4.36 8.00
N PHE A 134 27.99 -3.62 6.87
CA PHE A 134 27.87 -4.23 5.54
C PHE A 134 28.72 -3.51 4.51
#